data_8f8e04c6d4da0e5a131a2e32bd0ab948
#
_entry.id   8f8e04c6d4da0e5a131a2e32bd0ab948
#
_cell.length_a   1.000
_cell.length_b   1.000
_cell.length_c   1.000
_cell.angle_alpha   90.00
_cell.angle_beta   90.00
_cell.angle_gamma   90.00
#
_symmetry.space_group_name_H-M   'P 1'
#
loop_
_entity.id
_entity.type
_entity.pdbx_description
1 polymer ?
#
loop_
_entity_poly.entity_id
_entity_poly.type
_entity_poly.pdbx_seq_one_letter_code
_entity_poly.pdbx_strand_id
1 'polypeptide(L)'
;MSIDNLDIIKRLIAEKECGRVEFKETTGQLERGMETLCAFLNGEGGTVLFGVTDKGKIIGQDVSDKTKRDIADAIRRIEPFATVEVSYTEIPDTGKSVIALSAEEQRYMRPFSYKGRAYLRVESATSIMPQEIYNQYLIQRGGKYAWEAIANPDLKISDLDEHAVISAVRGGIRSGRLPEATIREDLPTILEKFSLLHDGKLNNASAVLFGHDFYYYPQCLLLCGAGIPGSAPRSGSDSGTARPAGGGAVRPGAEAAGPPRLPQGRKCQFLRCGGTGADLGAHL
;
A
#
# COMPACT_ATOMS: atom_id res chain seq x y z
N MET A 1 13.50 -21.27 5.68
CA MET A 1 14.11 -22.41 6.42
C MET A 1 13.36 -23.66 5.97
N SER A 2 14.00 -24.53 5.19
CA SER A 2 13.33 -25.72 4.61
C SER A 2 12.95 -26.73 5.72
N ILE A 3 11.68 -27.21 5.69
CA ILE A 3 11.15 -28.15 6.68
C ILE A 3 11.16 -29.57 6.06
N ASP A 4 12.36 -30.06 5.80
CA ASP A 4 12.61 -31.36 5.13
C ASP A 4 12.98 -32.47 6.11
N ASN A 5 12.99 -32.15 7.42
CA ASN A 5 13.38 -33.10 8.45
C ASN A 5 12.26 -33.28 9.49
N LEU A 6 11.99 -34.55 9.82
CA LEU A 6 10.98 -34.92 10.81
C LEU A 6 11.24 -34.32 12.20
N ASP A 7 12.52 -34.08 12.55
CA ASP A 7 12.85 -33.47 13.82
C ASP A 7 12.47 -31.98 13.91
N ILE A 8 12.50 -31.27 12.77
CA ILE A 8 11.99 -29.89 12.68
C ILE A 8 10.47 -29.90 12.88
N ILE A 9 9.77 -30.83 12.21
CA ILE A 9 8.31 -31.01 12.36
C ILE A 9 7.96 -31.31 13.82
N LYS A 10 8.68 -32.22 14.48
CA LYS A 10 8.46 -32.54 15.92
C LYS A 10 8.67 -31.32 16.82
N ARG A 11 9.65 -30.46 16.52
CA ARG A 11 9.84 -29.20 17.26
C ARG A 11 8.68 -28.24 17.08
N LEU A 12 8.21 -28.04 15.83
CA LEU A 12 7.04 -27.21 15.57
C LEU A 12 5.79 -27.74 16.26
N ILE A 13 5.61 -29.09 16.29
CA ILE A 13 4.50 -29.72 17.00
C ILE A 13 4.60 -29.50 18.52
N ALA A 14 5.81 -29.47 19.08
CA ALA A 14 6.01 -29.22 20.52
C ALA A 14 5.60 -27.78 20.92
N GLU A 15 5.62 -26.84 19.99
CA GLU A 15 5.13 -25.46 20.20
C GLU A 15 3.60 -25.39 20.27
N LYS A 16 2.90 -26.45 19.86
CA LYS A 16 1.44 -26.55 19.71
C LYS A 16 0.91 -25.55 18.68
N GLU A 17 -0.41 -25.59 18.43
CA GLU A 17 -1.06 -24.55 17.62
C GLU A 17 -0.97 -23.20 18.32
N CYS A 18 -0.45 -22.23 17.60
CA CYS A 18 -0.19 -20.90 18.12
C CYS A 18 -0.31 -19.86 16.99
N GLY A 19 0.12 -18.65 17.24
CA GLY A 19 0.12 -17.58 16.25
C GLY A 19 0.91 -17.86 14.98
N ARG A 20 1.79 -18.89 14.97
CA ARG A 20 2.72 -19.22 13.87
C ARG A 20 2.67 -20.67 13.40
N VAL A 21 1.90 -21.53 14.04
CA VAL A 21 1.81 -22.96 13.70
C VAL A 21 0.34 -23.39 13.67
N GLU A 22 -0.04 -24.13 12.64
CA GLU A 22 -1.37 -24.70 12.46
C GLU A 22 -1.27 -26.15 12.02
N PHE A 23 -2.14 -27.03 12.56
CA PHE A 23 -2.22 -28.43 12.19
C PHE A 23 -3.49 -28.72 11.38
N LYS A 24 -3.36 -29.62 10.42
CA LYS A 24 -4.47 -30.16 9.63
C LYS A 24 -4.23 -31.65 9.42
N GLU A 25 -5.25 -32.45 9.62
CA GLU A 25 -5.13 -33.91 9.48
C GLU A 25 -4.86 -34.33 8.04
N THR A 26 -5.50 -33.65 7.08
CA THR A 26 -5.34 -33.97 5.65
C THR A 26 -5.53 -32.72 4.77
N THR A 27 -5.13 -32.83 3.50
CA THR A 27 -5.42 -31.84 2.46
C THR A 27 -6.91 -31.73 2.10
N GLY A 28 -7.79 -32.56 2.65
CA GLY A 28 -9.24 -32.32 2.64
C GLY A 28 -9.61 -31.00 3.32
N GLN A 29 -8.73 -30.48 4.19
CA GLN A 29 -8.85 -29.19 4.87
C GLN A 29 -7.98 -28.08 4.22
N LEU A 30 -7.56 -28.27 2.95
CA LEU A 30 -6.65 -27.35 2.27
C LEU A 30 -7.16 -25.91 2.29
N GLU A 31 -8.43 -25.67 2.06
CA GLU A 31 -9.03 -24.33 2.07
C GLU A 31 -8.80 -23.61 3.40
N ARG A 32 -9.10 -24.27 4.53
CA ARG A 32 -8.86 -23.71 5.87
C ARG A 32 -7.38 -23.51 6.16
N GLY A 33 -6.52 -24.42 5.68
CA GLY A 33 -5.08 -24.27 5.77
C GLY A 33 -4.59 -23.05 5.02
N MET A 34 -5.15 -22.76 3.84
CA MET A 34 -4.80 -21.60 3.03
C MET A 34 -5.31 -20.28 3.63
N GLU A 35 -6.49 -20.28 4.28
CA GLU A 35 -6.98 -19.13 5.04
C GLU A 35 -6.02 -18.79 6.19
N THR A 36 -5.53 -19.81 6.90
CA THR A 36 -4.53 -19.63 7.95
C THR A 36 -3.17 -19.19 7.40
N LEU A 37 -2.72 -19.76 6.28
CA LEU A 37 -1.48 -19.33 5.62
C LEU A 37 -1.56 -17.87 5.16
N CYS A 38 -2.70 -17.44 4.64
CA CYS A 38 -2.96 -16.04 4.32
C CYS A 38 -2.89 -15.14 5.57
N ALA A 39 -3.42 -15.62 6.71
CA ALA A 39 -3.31 -14.90 7.97
C ALA A 39 -1.86 -14.82 8.47
N PHE A 40 -1.04 -15.85 8.27
CA PHE A 40 0.40 -15.83 8.57
C PHE A 40 1.16 -14.82 7.72
N LEU A 41 0.85 -14.73 6.42
CA LEU A 41 1.42 -13.71 5.52
C LEU A 41 1.06 -12.27 5.97
N ASN A 42 -0.11 -12.10 6.54
CA ASN A 42 -0.55 -10.82 7.11
C ASN A 42 -0.02 -10.59 8.53
N GLY A 43 0.52 -11.62 9.16
CA GLY A 43 1.12 -11.60 10.50
C GLY A 43 2.65 -11.65 10.46
N GLU A 44 3.22 -12.44 11.34
CA GLU A 44 4.67 -12.62 11.52
C GLU A 44 5.24 -13.82 10.75
N GLY A 45 4.50 -14.32 9.78
CA GLY A 45 4.81 -15.59 9.14
C GLY A 45 4.32 -16.79 9.94
N GLY A 46 4.55 -17.99 9.42
CA GLY A 46 4.16 -19.23 10.09
C GLY A 46 4.09 -20.42 9.17
N THR A 47 3.71 -21.57 9.72
CA THR A 47 3.69 -22.86 9.03
C THR A 47 2.37 -23.58 9.26
N VAL A 48 1.79 -24.08 8.18
CA VAL A 48 0.65 -25.01 8.21
C VAL A 48 1.16 -26.42 7.92
N LEU A 49 0.90 -27.35 8.82
CA LEU A 49 1.29 -28.76 8.70
C LEU A 49 0.05 -29.62 8.38
N PHE A 50 0.09 -30.34 7.24
CA PHE A 50 -0.91 -31.33 6.91
C PHE A 50 -0.37 -32.74 7.19
N GLY A 51 -1.20 -33.61 7.73
CA GLY A 51 -0.81 -34.92 8.23
C GLY A 51 -0.52 -34.91 9.72
N VAL A 52 -1.01 -33.92 10.46
CA VAL A 52 -0.88 -33.79 11.91
C VAL A 52 -2.26 -33.54 12.51
N THR A 53 -2.61 -34.24 13.58
CA THR A 53 -3.87 -34.03 14.30
C THR A 53 -3.76 -32.80 15.21
N ASP A 54 -4.89 -32.23 15.63
CA ASP A 54 -4.95 -31.10 16.59
C ASP A 54 -4.23 -31.41 17.93
N LYS A 55 -4.07 -32.71 18.26
CA LYS A 55 -3.31 -33.16 19.46
C LYS A 55 -1.81 -33.29 19.20
N GLY A 56 -1.32 -32.92 18.02
CA GLY A 56 0.08 -33.01 17.65
C GLY A 56 0.55 -34.43 17.29
N LYS A 57 -0.36 -35.38 17.02
CA LYS A 57 0.03 -36.72 16.56
C LYS A 57 0.29 -36.66 15.06
N ILE A 58 1.48 -37.10 14.65
CA ILE A 58 1.84 -37.25 13.24
C ILE A 58 1.14 -38.50 12.69
N ILE A 59 0.29 -38.32 11.69
CA ILE A 59 -0.42 -39.41 11.01
C ILE A 59 0.01 -39.53 9.55
N GLY A 60 0.52 -38.44 8.97
CA GLY A 60 0.86 -38.34 7.56
C GLY A 60 -0.33 -38.50 6.62
N GLN A 61 -0.10 -38.27 5.35
CA GLN A 61 -1.07 -38.52 4.29
C GLN A 61 -0.38 -38.96 3.00
N ASP A 62 -1.14 -39.55 2.09
CA ASP A 62 -0.65 -39.87 0.75
C ASP A 62 -0.46 -38.62 -0.07
N VAL A 63 0.68 -38.51 -0.76
CA VAL A 63 1.02 -37.37 -1.62
C VAL A 63 1.05 -37.84 -3.07
N SER A 64 0.02 -37.50 -3.82
CA SER A 64 -0.06 -37.75 -5.26
C SER A 64 0.30 -36.48 -6.05
N ASP A 65 0.51 -36.63 -7.37
CA ASP A 65 0.69 -35.50 -8.27
C ASP A 65 -0.54 -34.60 -8.30
N LYS A 66 -1.73 -35.16 -8.05
CA LYS A 66 -2.94 -34.36 -7.87
C LYS A 66 -2.83 -33.47 -6.61
N THR A 67 -2.41 -34.04 -5.48
CA THR A 67 -2.21 -33.32 -4.23
C THR A 67 -1.25 -32.15 -4.41
N LYS A 68 -0.13 -32.37 -5.12
CA LYS A 68 0.85 -31.32 -5.40
C LYS A 68 0.27 -30.20 -6.27
N ARG A 69 -0.52 -30.56 -7.30
CA ARG A 69 -1.20 -29.57 -8.16
C ARG A 69 -2.24 -28.78 -7.41
N ASP A 70 -3.07 -29.43 -6.60
CA ASP A 70 -4.11 -28.76 -5.81
C ASP A 70 -3.51 -27.73 -4.84
N ILE A 71 -2.37 -28.06 -4.21
CA ILE A 71 -1.62 -27.13 -3.35
C ILE A 71 -1.07 -25.95 -4.16
N ALA A 72 -0.42 -26.21 -5.30
CA ALA A 72 0.14 -25.16 -6.14
C ALA A 72 -0.96 -24.20 -6.64
N ASP A 73 -2.11 -24.74 -7.03
CA ASP A 73 -3.26 -23.94 -7.48
C ASP A 73 -3.89 -23.14 -6.33
N ALA A 74 -3.90 -23.70 -5.12
CA ALA A 74 -4.36 -22.97 -3.94
C ALA A 74 -3.43 -21.81 -3.59
N ILE A 75 -2.11 -21.99 -3.64
CA ILE A 75 -1.13 -20.93 -3.41
C ILE A 75 -1.27 -19.80 -4.44
N ARG A 76 -1.51 -20.11 -5.72
CA ARG A 76 -1.72 -19.11 -6.77
C ARG A 76 -2.94 -18.20 -6.54
N ARG A 77 -3.88 -18.60 -5.68
CA ARG A 77 -5.06 -17.80 -5.32
C ARG A 77 -4.80 -16.82 -4.19
N ILE A 78 -3.55 -16.76 -3.71
CA ILE A 78 -3.12 -15.73 -2.76
C ILE A 78 -2.68 -14.49 -3.56
N GLU A 79 -3.23 -13.34 -3.22
CA GLU A 79 -2.92 -12.05 -3.82
C GLU A 79 -2.53 -11.02 -2.74
N PRO A 80 -1.48 -10.23 -3.00
CA PRO A 80 -0.53 -10.28 -4.10
C PRO A 80 0.27 -11.58 -4.10
N PHE A 81 1.07 -11.83 -5.15
CA PHE A 81 1.92 -13.01 -5.21
C PHE A 81 2.74 -13.17 -3.94
N ALA A 82 2.63 -14.34 -3.28
CA ALA A 82 3.30 -14.64 -2.03
C ALA A 82 4.37 -15.72 -2.24
N THR A 83 5.53 -15.54 -1.61
CA THR A 83 6.54 -16.58 -1.54
C THR A 83 6.15 -17.55 -0.42
N VAL A 84 5.80 -18.78 -0.80
CA VAL A 84 5.44 -19.87 0.11
C VAL A 84 6.38 -21.05 -0.17
N GLU A 85 7.04 -21.52 0.87
CA GLU A 85 7.86 -22.73 0.80
C GLU A 85 6.98 -23.95 1.05
N VAL A 86 7.08 -24.95 0.17
CA VAL A 86 6.32 -26.21 0.26
C VAL A 86 7.30 -27.35 0.44
N SER A 87 7.15 -28.13 1.51
CA SER A 87 7.97 -29.30 1.74
C SER A 87 7.11 -30.55 1.99
N TYR A 88 7.67 -31.71 1.63
CA TYR A 88 7.05 -33.01 1.77
C TYR A 88 8.02 -33.92 2.52
N THR A 89 7.76 -34.16 3.81
CA THR A 89 8.63 -34.94 4.66
C THR A 89 8.05 -36.36 4.84
N GLU A 90 8.75 -37.34 4.35
CA GLU A 90 8.32 -38.76 4.46
C GLU A 90 8.41 -39.24 5.91
N ILE A 91 7.41 -40.06 6.31
CA ILE A 91 7.39 -40.73 7.58
C ILE A 91 7.94 -42.14 7.35
N PRO A 92 9.06 -42.53 8.00
CA PRO A 92 9.65 -43.88 7.83
C PRO A 92 8.62 -44.97 8.01
N ASP A 93 8.76 -46.05 7.21
CA ASP A 93 7.97 -47.29 7.26
C ASP A 93 6.46 -47.13 7.03
N THR A 94 5.97 -45.96 6.60
CA THR A 94 4.53 -45.74 6.39
C THR A 94 4.12 -45.43 4.95
N GLY A 95 5.06 -45.01 4.10
CA GLY A 95 4.79 -44.50 2.75
C GLY A 95 3.99 -43.17 2.73
N LYS A 96 3.76 -42.57 3.89
CA LYS A 96 3.03 -41.31 4.06
C LYS A 96 3.98 -40.17 4.31
N SER A 97 3.53 -38.95 4.02
CA SER A 97 4.30 -37.73 4.24
C SER A 97 3.52 -36.68 5.05
N VAL A 98 4.24 -35.85 5.77
CA VAL A 98 3.73 -34.60 6.28
C VAL A 98 4.03 -33.52 5.26
N ILE A 99 3.04 -32.69 4.95
CA ILE A 99 3.20 -31.54 4.06
C ILE A 99 3.28 -30.28 4.91
N ALA A 100 4.32 -29.47 4.72
CA ALA A 100 4.44 -28.19 5.36
C ALA A 100 4.37 -27.06 4.33
N LEU A 101 3.50 -26.07 4.60
CA LEU A 101 3.43 -24.81 3.88
C LEU A 101 3.93 -23.72 4.79
N SER A 102 5.07 -23.14 4.47
CA SER A 102 5.72 -22.11 5.30
C SER A 102 5.73 -20.78 4.57
N ALA A 103 5.36 -19.73 5.29
CA ALA A 103 5.42 -18.35 4.83
C ALA A 103 6.26 -17.52 5.81
N GLU A 104 7.21 -16.79 5.29
CA GLU A 104 7.94 -15.77 6.06
C GLU A 104 7.15 -14.47 6.11
N GLU A 105 7.51 -13.61 7.06
CA GLU A 105 6.92 -12.28 7.16
C GLU A 105 7.20 -11.43 5.92
N GLN A 106 6.16 -10.87 5.32
CA GLN A 106 6.26 -10.03 4.12
C GLN A 106 5.58 -8.67 4.34
N ARG A 107 6.06 -7.90 5.31
CA ARG A 107 5.45 -6.62 5.77
C ARG A 107 5.11 -5.65 4.65
N TYR A 108 5.99 -5.54 3.65
CA TYR A 108 5.84 -4.55 2.58
C TYR A 108 4.84 -4.94 1.49
N MET A 109 4.37 -6.20 1.53
CA MET A 109 3.41 -6.72 0.55
C MET A 109 1.98 -6.82 1.09
N ARG A 110 1.80 -6.66 2.41
CA ARG A 110 0.47 -6.70 3.05
C ARG A 110 -0.44 -5.61 2.50
N PRO A 111 -1.76 -5.81 2.45
CA PRO A 111 -2.46 -7.01 2.88
C PRO A 111 -2.45 -8.10 1.80
N PHE A 112 -2.37 -9.36 2.25
CA PHE A 112 -2.60 -10.53 1.43
C PHE A 112 -4.05 -10.97 1.54
N SER A 113 -4.61 -11.49 0.45
CA SER A 113 -5.93 -12.09 0.40
C SER A 113 -5.89 -13.49 -0.20
N TYR A 114 -6.76 -14.36 0.26
CA TYR A 114 -7.01 -15.66 -0.33
C TYR A 114 -8.44 -15.68 -0.87
N LYS A 115 -8.60 -15.94 -2.18
CA LYS A 115 -9.91 -15.87 -2.84
C LYS A 115 -10.65 -14.54 -2.58
N GLY A 116 -9.92 -13.42 -2.62
CA GLY A 116 -10.47 -12.08 -2.41
C GLY A 116 -10.81 -11.71 -0.97
N ARG A 117 -10.46 -12.54 0.02
CA ARG A 117 -10.64 -12.23 1.45
C ARG A 117 -9.32 -12.21 2.18
N ALA A 118 -9.07 -11.16 2.94
CA ALA A 118 -7.91 -11.08 3.82
C ALA A 118 -8.23 -11.69 5.18
N TYR A 119 -7.24 -12.38 5.77
CA TYR A 119 -7.36 -13.05 7.05
C TYR A 119 -6.29 -12.56 8.01
N LEU A 120 -6.63 -12.59 9.30
CA LEU A 120 -5.72 -12.35 10.42
C LEU A 120 -5.73 -13.52 11.37
N ARG A 121 -4.60 -13.69 12.08
CA ARG A 121 -4.50 -14.65 13.16
C ARG A 121 -4.35 -13.93 14.49
N VAL A 122 -5.16 -14.34 15.44
CA VAL A 122 -5.06 -13.91 16.84
C VAL A 122 -4.93 -15.17 17.67
N GLU A 123 -3.78 -15.34 18.31
CA GLU A 123 -3.40 -16.59 18.99
C GLU A 123 -3.49 -17.80 18.05
N SER A 124 -4.41 -18.74 18.27
CA SER A 124 -4.64 -19.90 17.42
C SER A 124 -5.88 -19.79 16.53
N ALA A 125 -6.57 -18.63 16.53
CA ALA A 125 -7.79 -18.42 15.74
C ALA A 125 -7.52 -17.62 14.47
N THR A 126 -7.99 -18.13 13.33
CA THR A 126 -7.98 -17.42 12.05
C THR A 126 -9.34 -16.78 11.80
N SER A 127 -9.37 -15.50 11.52
CA SER A 127 -10.58 -14.71 11.26
C SER A 127 -10.41 -13.82 10.03
N ILE A 128 -11.53 -13.37 9.47
CA ILE A 128 -11.52 -12.37 8.40
C ILE A 128 -10.95 -11.06 8.97
N MET A 129 -10.04 -10.45 8.22
CA MET A 129 -9.42 -9.19 8.58
C MET A 129 -10.47 -8.07 8.60
N PRO A 130 -10.59 -7.28 9.69
CA PRO A 130 -11.41 -6.08 9.72
C PRO A 130 -11.00 -5.07 8.64
N GLN A 131 -11.97 -4.39 8.05
CA GLN A 131 -11.72 -3.42 6.96
C GLN A 131 -10.76 -2.29 7.38
N GLU A 132 -10.81 -1.87 8.63
CA GLU A 132 -9.91 -0.84 9.17
C GLU A 132 -8.45 -1.28 9.13
N ILE A 133 -8.16 -2.53 9.54
CA ILE A 133 -6.80 -3.08 9.50
C ILE A 133 -6.34 -3.29 8.05
N TYR A 134 -7.24 -3.74 7.18
CA TYR A 134 -6.97 -3.88 5.75
C TYR A 134 -6.55 -2.54 5.15
N ASN A 135 -7.29 -1.46 5.43
CA ASN A 135 -6.97 -0.12 4.96
C ASN A 135 -5.64 0.40 5.52
N GLN A 136 -5.35 0.13 6.80
CA GLN A 136 -4.06 0.49 7.41
C GLN A 136 -2.89 -0.21 6.70
N TYR A 137 -3.03 -1.50 6.36
CA TYR A 137 -2.00 -2.23 5.63
C TYR A 137 -1.81 -1.70 4.21
N LEU A 138 -2.89 -1.29 3.51
CA LEU A 138 -2.78 -0.63 2.21
C LEU A 138 -1.99 0.68 2.31
N ILE A 139 -2.24 1.49 3.32
CA ILE A 139 -1.51 2.75 3.56
C ILE A 139 -0.03 2.46 3.86
N GLN A 140 0.27 1.46 4.70
CA GLN A 140 1.64 1.07 5.02
C GLN A 140 2.40 0.49 3.83
N ARG A 141 1.72 -0.29 2.99
CA ARG A 141 2.26 -0.81 1.72
C ARG A 141 2.65 0.31 0.77
N GLY A 142 1.92 1.43 0.81
CA GLY A 142 2.17 2.62 0.00
C GLY A 142 3.56 3.23 0.17
N GLY A 143 4.31 2.96 1.27
CA GLY A 143 5.59 3.61 1.54
C GLY A 143 6.68 3.39 0.47
N LYS A 144 6.75 2.21 -0.17
CA LYS A 144 7.70 1.92 -1.26
C LYS A 144 7.05 1.92 -2.65
N TYR A 145 5.74 1.69 -2.70
CA TYR A 145 4.91 1.67 -3.91
C TYR A 145 3.81 2.74 -3.82
N ALA A 146 4.05 3.78 -3.03
CA ALA A 146 3.16 4.92 -2.95
C ALA A 146 3.03 5.53 -4.34
N TRP A 147 1.84 6.00 -4.66
CA TRP A 147 1.54 6.59 -5.95
C TRP A 147 2.57 7.67 -6.35
N GLU A 148 3.02 8.46 -5.37
CA GLU A 148 4.01 9.50 -5.56
C GLU A 148 5.39 8.97 -6.01
N ALA A 149 5.76 7.75 -5.60
CA ALA A 149 7.05 7.12 -5.94
C ALA A 149 7.02 6.37 -7.29
N ILE A 150 5.83 6.17 -7.88
CA ILE A 150 5.71 5.49 -9.17
C ILE A 150 6.30 6.37 -10.28
N ALA A 151 7.16 5.78 -11.11
CA ALA A 151 7.73 6.44 -12.27
C ALA A 151 6.63 6.88 -13.24
N ASN A 152 6.68 8.13 -13.69
CA ASN A 152 5.76 8.69 -14.67
C ASN A 152 6.42 8.68 -16.05
N PRO A 153 5.99 7.82 -16.98
CA PRO A 153 6.63 7.68 -18.29
C PRO A 153 6.42 8.90 -19.20
N ASP A 154 5.38 9.69 -18.93
CA ASP A 154 5.00 10.82 -19.77
C ASP A 154 5.65 12.13 -19.32
N LEU A 155 6.27 12.15 -18.12
CA LEU A 155 6.85 13.35 -17.52
C LEU A 155 8.33 13.50 -17.90
N LYS A 156 8.72 14.68 -18.37
CA LYS A 156 10.08 15.05 -18.71
C LYS A 156 10.59 16.14 -17.76
N ILE A 157 11.91 16.27 -17.65
CA ILE A 157 12.54 17.34 -16.84
C ILE A 157 12.11 18.73 -17.34
N SER A 158 11.90 18.87 -18.65
CA SER A 158 11.41 20.13 -19.26
C SER A 158 10.00 20.55 -18.81
N ASP A 159 9.23 19.61 -18.24
CA ASP A 159 7.87 19.88 -17.79
C ASP A 159 7.83 20.36 -16.34
N LEU A 160 9.01 20.46 -15.70
CA LEU A 160 9.16 20.94 -14.33
C LEU A 160 9.54 22.42 -14.29
N ASP A 161 9.01 23.16 -13.31
CA ASP A 161 9.41 24.53 -13.00
C ASP A 161 10.77 24.53 -12.27
N GLU A 162 11.84 24.78 -13.02
CA GLU A 162 13.20 24.86 -12.49
C GLU A 162 13.34 25.93 -11.39
N HIS A 163 12.63 27.07 -11.52
CA HIS A 163 12.66 28.13 -10.51
C HIS A 163 12.04 27.64 -9.19
N ALA A 164 10.99 26.85 -9.24
CA ALA A 164 10.39 26.23 -8.05
C ALA A 164 11.34 25.24 -7.37
N VAL A 165 12.06 24.41 -8.15
CA VAL A 165 13.08 23.49 -7.63
C VAL A 165 14.20 24.27 -6.94
N ILE A 166 14.78 25.27 -7.61
CA ILE A 166 15.85 26.12 -7.04
C ILE A 166 15.36 26.88 -5.80
N SER A 167 14.13 27.33 -5.79
CA SER A 167 13.53 27.95 -4.61
C SER A 167 13.43 26.99 -3.43
N ALA A 168 13.06 25.74 -3.66
CA ALA A 168 13.05 24.68 -2.64
C ALA A 168 14.45 24.39 -2.09
N VAL A 169 15.48 24.31 -2.97
CA VAL A 169 16.88 24.15 -2.57
C VAL A 169 17.32 25.30 -1.66
N ARG A 170 17.06 26.55 -2.06
CA ARG A 170 17.39 27.74 -1.23
C ARG A 170 16.68 27.70 0.12
N GLY A 171 15.43 27.23 0.15
CA GLY A 171 14.68 27.02 1.40
C GLY A 171 15.34 25.96 2.30
N GLY A 172 15.79 24.85 1.70
CA GLY A 172 16.50 23.78 2.38
C GLY A 172 17.85 24.25 2.98
N ILE A 173 18.61 25.04 2.23
CA ILE A 173 19.89 25.62 2.70
C ILE A 173 19.63 26.57 3.87
N ARG A 174 18.67 27.48 3.75
CA ARG A 174 18.32 28.43 4.83
C ARG A 174 17.87 27.74 6.12
N SER A 175 17.23 26.58 6.00
CA SER A 175 16.80 25.79 7.16
C SER A 175 17.86 24.82 7.69
N GLY A 176 19.09 24.83 7.12
CA GLY A 176 20.17 23.95 7.49
C GLY A 176 19.99 22.46 7.10
N ARG A 177 19.01 22.18 6.25
CA ARG A 177 18.72 20.79 5.80
C ARG A 177 19.55 20.36 4.59
N LEU A 178 20.05 21.34 3.82
CA LEU A 178 20.86 21.10 2.63
C LEU A 178 22.19 21.87 2.72
N PRO A 179 23.30 21.28 2.21
CA PRO A 179 24.56 21.98 2.08
C PRO A 179 24.46 23.14 1.07
N GLU A 180 25.22 24.21 1.26
CA GLU A 180 25.27 25.33 0.31
C GLU A 180 25.73 24.92 -1.09
N ALA A 181 26.58 23.88 -1.18
CA ALA A 181 27.07 23.35 -2.45
C ALA A 181 25.93 22.87 -3.38
N THR A 182 24.80 22.42 -2.82
CA THR A 182 23.67 21.89 -3.59
C THR A 182 23.09 22.88 -4.60
N ILE A 183 23.22 24.21 -4.36
CA ILE A 183 22.72 25.23 -5.29
C ILE A 183 23.51 25.26 -6.61
N ARG A 184 24.71 24.69 -6.65
CA ARG A 184 25.60 24.68 -7.81
C ARG A 184 25.49 23.39 -8.62
N GLU A 185 24.69 22.45 -8.16
CA GLU A 185 24.48 21.18 -8.85
C GLU A 185 23.50 21.35 -10.00
N ASP A 186 23.59 20.46 -10.98
CA ASP A 186 22.64 20.43 -12.09
C ASP A 186 21.27 19.89 -11.65
N LEU A 187 20.24 20.24 -12.39
CA LEU A 187 18.86 19.92 -12.07
C LEU A 187 18.60 18.41 -11.89
N PRO A 188 19.10 17.52 -12.78
CA PRO A 188 18.98 16.07 -12.58
C PRO A 188 19.55 15.59 -11.25
N THR A 189 20.76 16.01 -10.89
CA THR A 189 21.41 15.64 -9.63
C THR A 189 20.59 16.09 -8.40
N ILE A 190 20.03 17.31 -8.46
CA ILE A 190 19.15 17.81 -7.40
C ILE A 190 17.89 16.94 -7.28
N LEU A 191 17.27 16.57 -8.41
CA LEU A 191 16.07 15.74 -8.42
C LEU A 191 16.33 14.32 -7.91
N GLU A 192 17.51 13.75 -8.23
CA GLU A 192 17.93 12.45 -7.68
C GLU A 192 18.10 12.52 -6.15
N LYS A 193 18.76 13.57 -5.62
CA LYS A 193 18.88 13.79 -4.17
C LYS A 193 17.55 13.95 -3.46
N PHE A 194 16.56 14.50 -4.14
CA PHE A 194 15.20 14.62 -3.62
C PHE A 194 14.37 13.34 -3.80
N SER A 195 14.97 12.27 -4.36
CA SER A 195 14.26 11.02 -4.70
C SER A 195 13.08 11.24 -5.66
N LEU A 196 13.21 12.21 -6.55
CA LEU A 196 12.22 12.56 -7.57
C LEU A 196 12.58 12.03 -8.95
N LEU A 197 13.87 11.72 -9.17
CA LEU A 197 14.41 11.11 -10.38
C LEU A 197 15.11 9.80 -10.01
N HIS A 198 14.76 8.70 -10.69
CA HIS A 198 15.37 7.39 -10.53
C HIS A 198 15.57 6.75 -11.91
N ASP A 199 16.79 6.30 -12.20
CA ASP A 199 17.14 5.69 -13.49
C ASP A 199 16.68 6.53 -14.70
N GLY A 200 16.85 7.85 -14.60
CA GLY A 200 16.46 8.80 -15.65
C GLY A 200 14.94 9.01 -15.79
N LYS A 201 14.12 8.48 -14.89
CA LYS A 201 12.66 8.62 -14.89
C LYS A 201 12.19 9.43 -13.69
N LEU A 202 11.38 10.45 -13.96
CA LEU A 202 10.68 11.21 -12.93
C LEU A 202 9.52 10.41 -12.34
N ASN A 203 9.23 10.61 -11.06
CA ASN A 203 8.08 10.02 -10.41
C ASN A 203 6.89 11.00 -10.35
N ASN A 204 5.71 10.51 -9.89
CA ASN A 204 4.51 11.34 -9.80
C ASN A 204 4.66 12.51 -8.81
N ALA A 205 5.49 12.36 -7.75
CA ALA A 205 5.77 13.46 -6.83
C ALA A 205 6.42 14.65 -7.54
N SER A 206 7.28 14.40 -8.54
CA SER A 206 7.92 15.45 -9.33
C SER A 206 6.91 16.34 -10.02
N ALA A 207 5.87 15.74 -10.61
CA ALA A 207 4.79 16.47 -11.28
C ALA A 207 4.00 17.33 -10.30
N VAL A 208 3.66 16.77 -9.13
CA VAL A 208 2.86 17.47 -8.12
C VAL A 208 3.62 18.64 -7.48
N LEU A 209 4.91 18.42 -7.19
CA LEU A 209 5.72 19.41 -6.48
C LEU A 209 6.22 20.53 -7.41
N PHE A 210 6.58 20.18 -8.64
CA PHE A 210 7.30 21.07 -9.54
C PHE A 210 6.78 21.12 -10.97
N GLY A 211 5.71 20.40 -11.32
CA GLY A 211 5.13 20.45 -12.66
C GLY A 211 4.53 21.81 -13.00
N HIS A 212 4.70 22.26 -14.25
CA HIS A 212 4.06 23.48 -14.76
C HIS A 212 2.54 23.34 -14.85
N ASP A 213 2.03 22.14 -15.18
CA ASP A 213 0.63 21.87 -15.41
C ASP A 213 0.12 20.71 -14.55
N PHE A 214 -0.94 20.95 -13.78
CA PHE A 214 -1.63 19.95 -12.97
C PHE A 214 -2.76 19.23 -13.73
N TYR A 215 -2.83 19.35 -15.05
CA TYR A 215 -3.91 18.80 -15.87
C TYR A 215 -4.10 17.30 -15.73
N TYR A 216 -3.02 16.57 -15.43
CA TYR A 216 -3.05 15.11 -15.28
C TYR A 216 -3.48 14.61 -13.89
N TYR A 217 -3.67 15.52 -12.93
CA TYR A 217 -3.94 15.14 -11.53
C TYR A 217 -5.06 15.99 -10.93
N PRO A 218 -6.33 15.78 -11.36
CA PRO A 218 -7.47 16.56 -10.86
C PRO A 218 -7.65 16.45 -9.33
N GLN A 219 -7.16 15.38 -8.70
CA GLN A 219 -7.17 15.23 -7.24
C GLN A 219 -6.28 16.27 -6.53
N CYS A 220 -5.17 16.68 -7.13
CA CYS A 220 -4.30 17.71 -6.57
C CYS A 220 -4.95 19.09 -6.61
N LEU A 221 -5.76 19.38 -7.62
CA LEU A 221 -6.55 20.60 -7.71
C LEU A 221 -7.59 20.71 -6.59
N LEU A 222 -8.21 19.58 -6.21
CA LEU A 222 -9.16 19.52 -5.09
C LEU A 222 -8.49 19.77 -3.75
N LEU A 223 -7.30 19.24 -3.52
CA LEU A 223 -6.53 19.47 -2.30
C LEU A 223 -6.05 20.91 -2.15
N CYS A 224 -5.64 21.56 -3.25
CA CYS A 224 -5.26 22.97 -3.26
C CYS A 224 -6.46 23.91 -3.15
N GLY A 225 -7.65 23.48 -3.58
CA GLY A 225 -8.89 24.26 -3.53
C GLY A 225 -9.70 24.12 -2.23
N ALA A 226 -9.46 23.07 -1.47
CA ALA A 226 -10.30 22.70 -0.32
C ALA A 226 -9.79 23.19 1.01
N GLY A 227 -8.81 24.04 1.07
CA GLY A 227 -8.34 24.25 2.40
C GLY A 227 -7.72 25.57 2.74
N ILE A 228 -8.49 26.54 3.13
CA ILE A 228 -8.17 27.35 4.30
C ILE A 228 -9.48 27.49 5.09
N PRO A 229 -9.61 26.85 6.25
CA PRO A 229 -10.68 27.19 7.17
C PRO A 229 -10.44 28.62 7.64
N GLY A 230 -11.20 29.58 7.13
CA GLY A 230 -11.11 30.96 7.58
C GLY A 230 -11.31 32.06 6.53
N SER A 231 -11.37 31.77 5.24
CA SER A 231 -11.75 32.73 4.21
C SER A 231 -13.18 32.47 3.71
N ALA A 232 -14.15 32.65 4.57
CA ALA A 232 -15.53 32.89 4.11
C ALA A 232 -15.54 34.19 3.30
N PRO A 233 -16.12 34.23 2.08
CA PRO A 233 -16.32 35.48 1.39
C PRO A 233 -17.24 36.34 2.27
N ARG A 234 -16.79 37.53 2.63
CA ARG A 234 -17.65 38.51 3.30
C ARG A 234 -18.82 38.78 2.35
N SER A 235 -20.01 38.33 2.76
CA SER A 235 -21.26 38.72 2.14
C SER A 235 -21.42 40.22 2.36
N GLY A 236 -21.17 41.01 1.32
CA GLY A 236 -21.64 42.38 1.27
C GLY A 236 -23.15 42.33 1.21
N SER A 237 -23.79 42.82 2.27
CA SER A 237 -25.20 43.11 2.30
C SER A 237 -25.47 44.27 1.37
N ASP A 238 -26.17 44.05 0.26
CA ASP A 238 -26.95 45.07 -0.41
C ASP A 238 -28.37 44.59 -0.56
N SER A 239 -29.21 45.25 0.18
CA SER A 239 -30.65 45.19 0.16
C SER A 239 -31.19 45.88 -1.10
N GLY A 240 -31.92 45.15 -1.92
CA GLY A 240 -32.60 45.71 -3.09
C GLY A 240 -33.77 44.82 -3.51
N THR A 241 -34.89 45.28 -3.15
CA THR A 241 -36.27 44.84 -3.37
C THR A 241 -36.67 44.32 -4.77
N ALA A 242 -37.50 43.29 -4.74
CA ALA A 242 -38.80 43.12 -5.40
C ALA A 242 -38.92 42.66 -6.88
N ARG A 243 -39.49 41.51 -6.97
CA ARG A 243 -40.80 41.03 -7.59
C ARG A 243 -40.84 40.57 -9.04
N PRO A 244 -41.86 39.76 -9.39
CA PRO A 244 -41.70 38.63 -10.27
C PRO A 244 -42.49 38.80 -11.58
N ALA A 245 -42.29 37.96 -12.52
CA ALA A 245 -43.33 37.31 -13.36
C ALA A 245 -42.80 36.92 -14.74
N GLY A 246 -43.33 35.82 -15.23
CA GLY A 246 -43.53 35.63 -16.65
C GLY A 246 -42.80 34.46 -17.27
N GLY A 247 -43.59 33.42 -17.51
CA GLY A 247 -43.26 32.18 -18.14
C GLY A 247 -42.90 32.29 -19.61
N GLY A 248 -42.46 31.17 -20.18
CA GLY A 248 -42.44 31.01 -21.62
C GLY A 248 -41.38 30.08 -22.15
N ALA A 249 -41.86 28.89 -22.53
CA ALA A 249 -41.46 28.10 -23.70
C ALA A 249 -40.06 27.45 -23.78
N VAL A 250 -40.13 26.16 -23.71
CA VAL A 250 -39.17 25.14 -24.19
C VAL A 250 -38.87 25.33 -25.70
N ARG A 251 -37.58 25.27 -26.06
CA ARG A 251 -37.11 24.80 -27.38
C ARG A 251 -35.84 23.98 -27.25
N PRO A 252 -35.72 22.87 -28.00
CA PRO A 252 -34.56 21.98 -27.95
C PRO A 252 -33.49 22.40 -28.97
N GLY A 253 -32.21 22.23 -28.61
CA GLY A 253 -31.09 22.42 -29.51
C GLY A 253 -29.82 22.07 -28.75
N ALA A 254 -29.45 20.79 -28.82
CA ALA A 254 -28.18 20.32 -28.27
C ALA A 254 -27.10 20.59 -29.32
N GLU A 255 -26.23 21.56 -29.04
CA GLU A 255 -24.91 21.62 -29.63
C GLU A 255 -23.87 21.39 -28.53
N ALA A 256 -22.95 20.47 -28.82
CA ALA A 256 -21.91 20.05 -27.93
C ALA A 256 -20.99 21.22 -27.57
N ALA A 257 -21.10 21.70 -26.33
CA ALA A 257 -20.16 22.62 -25.76
C ALA A 257 -18.88 21.87 -25.36
N GLY A 258 -17.77 22.27 -25.97
CA GLY A 258 -16.44 21.83 -25.56
C GLY A 258 -16.15 22.18 -24.10
N PRO A 259 -15.13 21.55 -23.48
CA PRO A 259 -14.83 21.74 -22.08
C PRO A 259 -14.55 23.20 -21.74
N PRO A 260 -14.96 23.67 -20.55
CA PRO A 260 -14.77 25.07 -20.14
C PRO A 260 -13.29 25.40 -20.05
N ARG A 261 -12.88 26.47 -20.72
CA ARG A 261 -11.54 27.06 -20.55
C ARG A 261 -11.43 27.67 -19.17
N LEU A 262 -10.53 27.12 -18.36
CA LEU A 262 -10.19 27.69 -17.07
C LEU A 262 -9.40 29.01 -17.24
N PRO A 263 -9.58 30.01 -16.36
CA PRO A 263 -8.88 31.27 -16.43
C PRO A 263 -7.38 31.07 -16.17
N GLN A 264 -6.57 31.57 -17.08
CA GLN A 264 -5.11 31.62 -16.93
C GLN A 264 -4.74 32.58 -15.79
N GLY A 265 -3.91 32.08 -14.87
CA GLY A 265 -3.13 32.92 -13.95
C GLY A 265 -3.65 32.99 -12.53
N ARG A 266 -3.43 31.96 -11.72
CA ARG A 266 -3.14 32.16 -10.29
C ARG A 266 -2.00 31.23 -9.90
N LYS A 267 -0.83 31.84 -9.63
CA LYS A 267 0.33 31.17 -9.03
C LYS A 267 -0.06 30.67 -7.64
N CYS A 268 0.07 29.38 -7.39
CA CYS A 268 0.01 28.84 -6.04
C CYS A 268 1.17 29.42 -5.23
N GLN A 269 0.87 30.29 -4.26
CA GLN A 269 1.86 30.70 -3.25
C GLN A 269 1.93 29.60 -2.19
N PHE A 270 3.08 28.98 -2.05
CA PHE A 270 3.38 28.09 -0.94
C PHE A 270 3.24 28.85 0.38
N LEU A 271 2.17 28.56 1.13
CA LEU A 271 2.01 29.07 2.48
C LEU A 271 2.98 28.35 3.43
N ARG A 272 3.83 29.14 4.08
CA ARG A 272 4.70 28.75 5.18
C ARG A 272 3.86 28.08 6.27
N CYS A 273 4.11 26.82 6.56
CA CYS A 273 3.78 26.26 7.85
C CYS A 273 4.81 26.80 8.86
N GLY A 274 4.48 27.93 9.48
CA GLY A 274 5.16 28.46 10.64
C GLY A 274 4.71 27.67 11.85
N GLY A 275 5.44 26.65 12.24
CA GLY A 275 5.30 26.02 13.55
C GLY A 275 5.94 26.92 14.60
N THR A 276 5.12 27.57 15.40
CA THR A 276 5.53 28.15 16.68
C THR A 276 5.96 27.02 17.60
N GLY A 277 7.22 27.10 18.04
CA GLY A 277 7.75 26.21 19.08
C GLY A 277 6.91 26.33 20.36
N ALA A 278 6.45 25.20 20.85
CA ALA A 278 6.06 25.05 22.23
C ALA A 278 6.98 23.99 22.84
N ASP A 279 7.80 24.49 23.75
CA ASP A 279 8.59 23.81 24.77
C ASP A 279 7.79 22.68 25.42
N LEU A 280 8.29 21.47 25.38
CA LEU A 280 7.91 20.43 26.36
C LEU A 280 9.17 19.92 27.02
N GLY A 281 9.36 20.52 28.20
CA GLY A 281 10.39 20.17 29.14
C GLY A 281 10.35 18.70 29.59
N ALA A 282 11.51 18.27 29.95
CA ALA A 282 11.87 17.03 30.60
C ALA A 282 10.96 16.68 31.80
N HIS A 283 10.58 15.40 31.90
CA HIS A 283 10.57 14.66 33.17
C HIS A 283 10.56 13.15 32.91
N LEU A 284 11.66 12.52 33.42
CA LEU A 284 11.87 11.10 33.80
C LEU A 284 11.80 10.06 32.68
#